data_053c678f971bb4e5d250b415d5e2c1f5
#
_entry.id   053c678f971bb4e5d250b415d5e2c1f5
#
_cell.length_a   1.000
_cell.length_b   1.000
_cell.length_c   1.000
_cell.angle_alpha   90.00
_cell.angle_beta   90.00
_cell.angle_gamma   90.00
#
_symmetry.space_group_name_H-M   'P 1'
#
loop_
_entity.id
_entity.type
_entity.pdbx_description
1 polymer ?
#
loop_
_entity_poly.entity_id
_entity_poly.type
_entity_poly.pdbx_seq_one_letter_code
_entity_poly.pdbx_strand_id
1 'polypeptide(L)'
;MDAGILKPFGPSILKAKIPDELVKKLNDYVDQIIKDNAKSKNLDYGLQLAGDVTQEFKLEQKFAMDSGWVNFLAKCSSQWIQYEYNKKITEFKVIESWIVRQFKDEYNPVHWHSG
;
A
#
# COMPACT_ATOMS: atom_id res chain seq x y z
N MET A 1 16.73 -6.29 3.02
CA MET A 1 15.28 -6.08 3.24
C MET A 1 14.83 -7.02 4.34
N ASP A 2 14.18 -6.47 5.37
CA ASP A 2 13.66 -7.25 6.48
C ASP A 2 12.33 -7.88 6.06
N ALA A 3 12.36 -9.11 5.58
CA ALA A 3 11.21 -9.82 5.06
C ALA A 3 11.31 -11.32 5.32
N GLY A 4 10.17 -11.95 5.49
CA GLY A 4 10.07 -13.40 5.66
C GLY A 4 8.86 -13.95 4.91
N ILE A 5 8.92 -15.23 4.57
CA ILE A 5 7.83 -15.92 3.88
C ILE A 5 7.22 -16.95 4.83
N LEU A 6 5.90 -16.90 4.95
CA LEU A 6 5.11 -17.79 5.79
C LEU A 6 4.13 -18.58 4.93
N LYS A 7 3.89 -19.83 5.30
CA LYS A 7 2.92 -20.67 4.61
C LYS A 7 2.00 -21.35 5.65
N PRO A 8 1.14 -20.58 6.33
CA PRO A 8 0.28 -21.14 7.37
C PRO A 8 -0.78 -22.09 6.81
N PHE A 9 -1.40 -21.71 5.67
CA PHE A 9 -2.43 -22.52 5.00
C PHE A 9 -2.36 -22.23 3.50
N GLY A 10 -2.26 -23.26 2.64
CA GLY A 10 -2.29 -23.06 1.19
C GLY A 10 -1.16 -22.17 0.67
N PRO A 11 -1.47 -21.06 -0.04
CA PRO A 11 -0.45 -20.18 -0.59
C PRO A 11 0.43 -19.54 0.48
N SER A 12 1.69 -19.29 0.14
CA SER A 12 2.62 -18.61 1.03
C SER A 12 2.29 -17.12 1.16
N ILE A 13 2.75 -16.53 2.24
CA ILE A 13 2.61 -15.10 2.52
C ILE A 13 4.01 -14.52 2.73
N LEU A 14 4.33 -13.46 2.01
CA LEU A 14 5.53 -12.68 2.30
C LEU A 14 5.16 -11.55 3.26
N LYS A 15 5.86 -11.49 4.38
CA LYS A 15 5.75 -10.42 5.36
C LYS A 15 7.04 -9.63 5.34
N ALA A 16 6.94 -8.32 5.17
CA ALA A 16 8.10 -7.45 5.13
C ALA A 16 7.86 -6.20 5.97
N LYS A 17 8.93 -5.73 6.61
CA LYS A 17 8.90 -4.44 7.30
C LYS A 17 9.16 -3.31 6.29
N ILE A 18 8.30 -2.31 6.28
CA ILE A 18 8.53 -1.10 5.48
C ILE A 18 9.65 -0.29 6.14
N PRO A 19 10.68 0.15 5.38
CA PRO A 19 11.75 0.98 5.93
C PRO A 19 11.22 2.26 6.60
N ASP A 20 11.81 2.64 7.72
CA ASP A 20 11.35 3.79 8.51
C ASP A 20 11.29 5.09 7.70
N GLU A 21 12.26 5.33 6.82
CA GLU A 21 12.26 6.49 5.92
C GLU A 21 11.06 6.52 4.99
N LEU A 22 10.67 5.35 4.47
CA LEU A 22 9.51 5.24 3.59
C LEU A 22 8.22 5.46 4.36
N VAL A 23 8.11 4.91 5.57
CA VAL A 23 6.95 5.15 6.46
C VAL A 23 6.79 6.64 6.72
N LYS A 24 7.90 7.33 7.00
CA LYS A 24 7.88 8.79 7.21
C LYS A 24 7.38 9.53 5.97
N LYS A 25 7.88 9.18 4.79
CA LYS A 25 7.45 9.80 3.53
C LYS A 25 5.96 9.60 3.28
N LEU A 26 5.44 8.40 3.56
CA LEU A 26 4.02 8.10 3.39
C LEU A 26 3.15 8.93 4.34
N ASN A 27 3.56 9.04 5.60
CA ASN A 27 2.83 9.87 6.57
C ASN A 27 2.90 11.35 6.23
N ASP A 28 4.06 11.85 5.83
CA ASP A 28 4.23 13.25 5.41
C ASP A 28 3.34 13.56 4.19
N TYR A 29 3.21 12.62 3.26
CA TYR A 29 2.33 12.74 2.10
C TYR A 29 0.87 12.95 2.52
N VAL A 30 0.37 12.14 3.46
CA VAL A 30 -1.00 12.29 3.97
C VAL A 30 -1.17 13.62 4.69
N ASP A 31 -0.20 14.03 5.48
CA ASP A 31 -0.25 15.32 6.19
C ASP A 31 -0.33 16.50 5.23
N GLN A 32 0.38 16.43 4.10
CA GLN A 32 0.30 17.47 3.06
C GLN A 32 -1.06 17.49 2.37
N ILE A 33 -1.65 16.34 2.11
CA ILE A 33 -2.99 16.23 1.51
C ILE A 33 -4.03 16.87 2.42
N ILE A 34 -3.97 16.61 3.72
CA ILE A 34 -4.92 17.14 4.69
C ILE A 34 -4.87 18.67 4.74
N LYS A 35 -3.68 19.26 4.57
CA LYS A 35 -3.50 20.72 4.55
C LYS A 35 -4.04 21.36 3.27
N ASP A 36 -4.23 20.60 2.21
CA ASP A 36 -4.73 21.09 0.91
C ASP A 36 -6.13 20.54 0.67
N ASN A 37 -7.17 21.36 0.89
CA ASN A 37 -8.56 20.95 0.78
C ASN A 37 -8.93 20.44 -0.62
N ALA A 38 -8.38 21.01 -1.68
CA ALA A 38 -8.66 20.57 -3.05
C ALA A 38 -8.04 19.19 -3.31
N LYS A 39 -6.79 18.99 -2.88
CA LYS A 39 -6.11 17.72 -3.01
C LYS A 39 -6.79 16.63 -2.18
N SER A 40 -7.22 16.97 -0.97
CA SER A 40 -7.93 16.05 -0.08
C SER A 40 -9.20 15.52 -0.75
N LYS A 41 -10.00 16.40 -1.36
CA LYS A 41 -11.23 16.00 -2.05
C LYS A 41 -10.95 15.13 -3.25
N ASN A 42 -9.93 15.44 -4.05
CA ASN A 42 -9.60 14.71 -5.26
C ASN A 42 -9.04 13.32 -5.00
N LEU A 43 -8.35 13.13 -3.89
CA LEU A 43 -7.66 11.89 -3.56
C LEU A 43 -8.40 11.04 -2.52
N ASP A 44 -9.54 11.50 -2.01
CA ASP A 44 -10.30 10.81 -0.97
C ASP A 44 -10.96 9.55 -1.52
N TYR A 45 -10.65 8.41 -0.92
CA TYR A 45 -11.25 7.11 -1.22
C TYR A 45 -12.29 6.65 -0.21
N GLY A 46 -12.53 7.42 0.84
CA GLY A 46 -13.46 7.05 1.91
C GLY A 46 -14.86 6.72 1.41
N LEU A 47 -15.32 7.38 0.33
CA LEU A 47 -16.63 7.12 -0.28
C LEU A 47 -16.65 5.90 -1.18
N GLN A 48 -15.50 5.39 -1.59
CA GLN A 48 -15.38 4.26 -2.52
C GLN A 48 -15.10 2.94 -1.82
N LEU A 49 -14.65 2.98 -0.57
CA LEU A 49 -14.27 1.80 0.20
C LEU A 49 -15.30 1.53 1.29
N ALA A 50 -15.48 0.25 1.64
CA ALA A 50 -16.31 -0.13 2.77
C ALA A 50 -15.59 0.23 4.07
N GLY A 51 -16.34 0.78 5.05
CA GLY A 51 -15.77 1.09 6.35
C GLY A 51 -16.14 2.47 6.84
N ASP A 52 -15.74 2.77 8.06
CA ASP A 52 -15.92 4.07 8.70
C ASP A 52 -14.54 4.62 9.06
N VAL A 53 -13.87 5.17 8.07
CA VAL A 53 -12.51 5.71 8.16
C VAL A 53 -12.49 7.11 7.60
N THR A 54 -11.87 8.04 8.31
CA THR A 54 -11.84 9.46 7.91
C THR A 54 -10.65 9.82 7.02
N GLN A 55 -9.59 9.02 7.01
CA GLN A 55 -8.39 9.29 6.22
C GLN A 55 -8.05 8.12 5.31
N GLU A 56 -8.63 8.12 4.12
CA GLU A 56 -8.33 7.19 3.03
C GLU A 56 -8.05 8.00 1.78
N PHE A 57 -6.79 7.96 1.30
CA PHE A 57 -6.37 8.77 0.17
C PHE A 57 -5.64 7.95 -0.87
N LYS A 58 -5.89 8.27 -2.13
CA LYS A 58 -5.16 7.70 -3.25
C LYS A 58 -3.72 8.19 -3.23
N LEU A 59 -2.77 7.28 -3.48
CA LEU A 59 -1.39 7.65 -3.74
C LEU A 59 -1.23 8.02 -5.22
N GLU A 60 -0.77 9.25 -5.48
CA GLU A 60 -0.47 9.68 -6.82
C GLU A 60 0.69 8.87 -7.40
N GLN A 61 0.62 8.56 -8.68
CA GLN A 61 1.59 7.72 -9.35
C GLN A 61 3.03 8.29 -9.22
N LYS A 62 3.17 9.59 -9.41
CA LYS A 62 4.47 10.26 -9.29
C LYS A 62 5.06 10.11 -7.88
N PHE A 63 4.25 10.32 -6.86
CA PHE A 63 4.70 10.14 -5.47
C PHE A 63 5.09 8.70 -5.21
N ALA A 64 4.27 7.74 -5.65
CA ALA A 64 4.54 6.31 -5.43
C ALA A 64 5.88 5.90 -6.06
N MET A 65 6.19 6.44 -7.23
CA MET A 65 7.48 6.20 -7.88
C MET A 65 8.65 6.91 -7.18
N ASP A 66 8.50 8.20 -6.92
CA ASP A 66 9.59 9.04 -6.40
C ASP A 66 9.95 8.72 -4.95
N SER A 67 8.98 8.27 -4.15
CA SER A 67 9.20 7.94 -2.74
C SER A 67 9.98 6.65 -2.52
N GLY A 68 10.00 5.75 -3.50
CA GLY A 68 10.52 4.40 -3.37
C GLY A 68 9.46 3.36 -3.02
N TRP A 69 8.19 3.74 -2.92
CA TRP A 69 7.11 2.82 -2.59
C TRP A 69 6.96 1.72 -3.66
N VAL A 70 6.93 2.10 -4.93
CA VAL A 70 6.82 1.13 -6.03
C VAL A 70 8.04 0.20 -6.05
N ASN A 71 9.24 0.72 -5.85
CA ASN A 71 10.45 -0.09 -5.76
C ASN A 71 10.38 -1.10 -4.61
N PHE A 72 9.89 -0.70 -3.46
CA PHE A 72 9.73 -1.58 -2.32
C PHE A 72 8.75 -2.72 -2.65
N LEU A 73 7.60 -2.40 -3.24
CA LEU A 73 6.62 -3.40 -3.65
C LEU A 73 7.17 -4.34 -4.72
N ALA A 74 7.94 -3.81 -5.68
CA ALA A 74 8.56 -4.62 -6.71
C ALA A 74 9.54 -5.65 -6.13
N LYS A 75 10.35 -5.24 -5.16
CA LYS A 75 11.28 -6.15 -4.47
C LYS A 75 10.54 -7.25 -3.71
N CYS A 76 9.49 -6.89 -2.98
CA CYS A 76 8.67 -7.86 -2.26
C CYS A 76 8.00 -8.84 -3.20
N SER A 77 7.40 -8.35 -4.28
CA SER A 77 6.73 -9.19 -5.27
C SER A 77 7.71 -10.12 -5.98
N SER A 78 8.88 -9.62 -6.34
CA SER A 78 9.93 -10.40 -6.97
C SER A 78 10.39 -11.55 -6.08
N GLN A 79 10.60 -11.27 -4.79
CA GLN A 79 11.02 -12.29 -3.83
C GLN A 79 9.95 -13.37 -3.64
N TRP A 80 8.68 -12.96 -3.53
CA TRP A 80 7.57 -13.90 -3.36
C TRP A 80 7.39 -14.78 -4.59
N ILE A 81 7.44 -14.22 -5.80
CA ILE A 81 7.29 -14.94 -7.05
C ILE A 81 8.44 -15.92 -7.25
N GLN A 82 9.67 -15.52 -6.92
CA GLN A 82 10.82 -16.41 -6.99
C GLN A 82 10.64 -17.61 -6.05
N TYR A 83 10.11 -17.39 -4.86
CA TYR A 83 9.87 -18.47 -3.90
C TYR A 83 8.76 -19.42 -4.36
N GLU A 84 7.59 -18.85 -4.74
CA GLU A 84 6.41 -19.65 -5.07
C GLU A 84 6.51 -20.37 -6.40
N TYR A 85 7.07 -19.70 -7.41
CA TYR A 85 7.04 -20.19 -8.79
C TYR A 85 8.41 -20.46 -9.37
N ASN A 86 9.47 -20.17 -8.64
CA ASN A 86 10.86 -20.26 -9.13
C ASN A 86 11.02 -19.51 -10.47
N LYS A 87 10.42 -18.33 -10.56
CA LYS A 87 10.46 -17.47 -11.74
C LYS A 87 10.98 -16.10 -11.38
N LYS A 88 11.63 -15.45 -12.35
CA LYS A 88 12.14 -14.10 -12.22
C LYS A 88 11.21 -13.15 -12.98
N ILE A 89 10.69 -12.13 -12.30
CA ILE A 89 9.87 -11.12 -12.98
C ILE A 89 10.77 -10.10 -13.69
N THR A 90 10.32 -9.63 -14.85
CA THR A 90 11.02 -8.66 -15.67
C THR A 90 10.32 -7.31 -15.69
N GLU A 91 9.03 -7.28 -15.36
CA GLU A 91 8.24 -6.06 -15.31
C GLU A 91 7.37 -6.05 -14.06
N PHE A 92 7.17 -4.87 -13.49
CA PHE A 92 6.29 -4.66 -12.36
C PHE A 92 5.59 -3.32 -12.50
N LYS A 93 4.28 -3.32 -12.29
CA LYS A 93 3.45 -2.11 -12.37
C LYS A 93 2.44 -2.11 -11.24
N VAL A 94 2.34 -0.98 -10.56
CA VAL A 94 1.25 -0.73 -9.60
C VAL A 94 0.13 -0.04 -10.35
N ILE A 95 -1.02 -0.69 -10.41
CA ILE A 95 -2.19 -0.16 -11.10
C ILE A 95 -2.83 0.95 -10.26
N GLU A 96 -2.95 0.70 -8.96
CA GLU A 96 -3.63 1.59 -8.05
C GLU A 96 -3.13 1.33 -6.64
N SER A 97 -2.98 2.39 -5.85
CA SER A 97 -2.68 2.26 -4.43
C SER A 97 -3.30 3.41 -3.64
N TRP A 98 -3.63 3.12 -2.40
CA TRP A 98 -4.17 4.12 -1.50
C TRP A 98 -3.61 3.90 -0.10
N ILE A 99 -3.69 4.93 0.73
CA ILE A 99 -3.22 4.89 2.10
C ILE A 99 -4.39 5.14 3.05
N VAL A 100 -4.43 4.37 4.12
CA VAL A 100 -5.45 4.47 5.16
C VAL A 100 -4.76 4.77 6.48
N ARG A 101 -5.23 5.78 7.19
CA ARG A 101 -4.89 5.97 8.61
C ARG A 101 -6.15 5.75 9.42
N GLN A 102 -6.11 4.75 10.28
CA GLN A 102 -7.26 4.35 11.09
C GLN A 102 -7.05 4.82 12.54
N PHE A 103 -8.02 5.54 13.04
CA PHE A 103 -8.01 6.08 14.40
C PHE A 103 -8.95 5.27 15.29
N LYS A 104 -8.97 5.61 16.57
CA LYS A 104 -9.85 4.96 17.54
C LYS A 104 -11.31 5.02 17.07
N ASP A 105 -12.02 3.91 17.21
CA ASP A 105 -13.43 3.73 16.82
C ASP A 105 -13.70 3.74 15.32
N GLU A 106 -12.68 3.89 14.49
CA GLU A 106 -12.79 3.70 13.04
C GLU A 106 -12.53 2.23 12.68
N TYR A 107 -13.11 1.78 11.56
CA TYR A 107 -12.95 0.39 11.13
C TYR A 107 -13.13 0.21 9.63
N ASN A 108 -12.51 -0.84 9.11
CA ASN A 108 -12.82 -1.39 7.81
C ASN A 108 -13.42 -2.79 8.02
N PRO A 109 -14.66 -3.03 7.56
CA PRO A 109 -15.26 -4.36 7.70
C PRO A 109 -14.59 -5.37 6.78
N VAL A 110 -14.88 -6.65 7.01
CA VAL A 110 -14.46 -7.70 6.08
C VAL A 110 -15.05 -7.39 4.71
N HIS A 111 -14.21 -7.37 3.70
CA HIS A 111 -14.60 -7.05 2.33
C HIS A 111 -13.71 -7.81 1.35
N TRP A 112 -14.05 -7.72 0.07
CA TRP A 112 -13.30 -8.37 -0.99
C TRP A 112 -13.05 -7.39 -2.13
N HIS A 113 -12.04 -7.70 -2.94
CA HIS A 113 -11.69 -6.91 -4.11
C HIS A 113 -11.91 -7.73 -5.37
N SER A 114 -12.42 -7.08 -6.42
CA SER A 114 -12.53 -7.66 -7.75
C SER A 114 -11.29 -7.30 -8.55
N GLY A 115 -10.77 -8.25 -9.31
CA GLY A 115 -9.61 -7.95 -10.16
C GLY A 115 -8.83 -9.16 -10.56
#